data_355bd1ba74e91281c4837588b4f91d00
#
_entry.id   355bd1ba74e91281c4837588b4f91d00
#
_cell.length_a   1.000
_cell.length_b   1.000
_cell.length_c   1.000
_cell.angle_alpha   90.00
_cell.angle_beta   90.00
_cell.angle_gamma   90.00
#
_symmetry.space_group_name_H-M   'P 1'
#
loop_
_entity.id
_entity.type
_entity.pdbx_description
1 polymer ?
#
loop_
_entity_poly.entity_id
_entity_poly.type
_entity_poly.pdbx_seq_one_letter_code
_entity_poly.pdbx_strand_id
1 'polypeptide(L)'
;IFDKQFQELAMNEIQSSMSKTAMVDRVKKFLPKIETDKITEKGTAGIRSSIIDENGKFVPDIIQIDDEASFHILNYNSPGATGALPFAAHIVNNLNEKGFFRCENIEAQCGPWKFNEIIEKIK
;
A
#
# COMPACT_ATOMS: atom_id res chain seq x y z
N ILE A 1 -6.38 -18.21 16.49
CA ILE A 1 -7.27 -17.06 16.80
C ILE A 1 -6.52 -15.81 16.40
N PHE A 2 -7.09 -15.04 15.50
CA PHE A 2 -6.47 -13.82 14.94
C PHE A 2 -6.25 -12.76 16.01
N ASP A 3 -5.26 -11.90 15.79
CA ASP A 3 -4.96 -10.83 16.72
C ASP A 3 -6.09 -9.78 16.79
N LYS A 4 -6.06 -8.92 17.80
CA LYS A 4 -7.08 -7.93 18.04
C LYS A 4 -7.17 -6.89 16.90
N GLN A 5 -6.04 -6.50 16.31
CA GLN A 5 -6.01 -5.52 15.22
C GLN A 5 -6.71 -6.08 13.97
N PHE A 6 -6.48 -7.35 13.64
CA PHE A 6 -7.16 -7.99 12.54
C PHE A 6 -8.66 -8.09 12.78
N GLN A 7 -9.09 -8.45 13.99
CA GLN A 7 -10.51 -8.54 14.34
C GLN A 7 -11.21 -7.17 14.22
N GLU A 8 -10.59 -6.10 14.72
CA GLU A 8 -11.13 -4.74 14.62
C GLU A 8 -11.22 -4.29 13.14
N LEU A 9 -10.19 -4.58 12.34
CA LEU A 9 -10.20 -4.28 10.90
C LEU A 9 -11.34 -5.04 10.20
N ALA A 10 -11.44 -6.34 10.40
CA ALA A 10 -12.47 -7.16 9.79
C ALA A 10 -13.89 -6.70 10.17
N MET A 11 -14.11 -6.38 11.44
CA MET A 11 -15.40 -5.89 11.91
C MET A 11 -15.76 -4.55 11.26
N ASN A 12 -14.82 -3.63 11.19
CA ASN A 12 -15.02 -2.33 10.53
C ASN A 12 -15.34 -2.47 9.04
N GLU A 13 -14.68 -3.40 8.34
CA GLU A 13 -14.96 -3.66 6.92
C GLU A 13 -16.34 -4.30 6.72
N ILE A 14 -16.71 -5.27 7.57
CA ILE A 14 -18.04 -5.88 7.54
C ILE A 14 -19.13 -4.83 7.78
N GLN A 15 -19.00 -4.01 8.82
CA GLN A 15 -19.98 -2.95 9.13
C GLN A 15 -20.12 -1.96 7.97
N SER A 16 -19.00 -1.52 7.38
CA SER A 16 -19.03 -0.59 6.24
C SER A 16 -19.62 -1.23 4.98
N SER A 17 -19.48 -2.53 4.80
CA SER A 17 -20.04 -3.27 3.66
C SER A 17 -21.56 -3.46 3.78
N MET A 18 -22.06 -3.62 5.02
CA MET A 18 -23.46 -3.88 5.31
C MET A 18 -24.29 -2.60 5.52
N SER A 19 -23.67 -1.52 5.96
CA SER A 19 -24.36 -0.28 6.32
C SER A 19 -23.79 0.93 5.58
N LYS A 20 -24.63 1.53 4.73
CA LYS A 20 -24.33 2.79 4.04
C LYS A 20 -23.99 3.91 5.04
N THR A 21 -24.72 4.00 6.13
CA THR A 21 -24.49 5.01 7.17
C THR A 21 -23.13 4.82 7.83
N ALA A 22 -22.78 3.57 8.20
CA ALA A 22 -21.48 3.27 8.80
C ALA A 22 -20.31 3.59 7.84
N MET A 23 -20.49 3.32 6.54
CA MET A 23 -19.52 3.71 5.52
C MET A 23 -19.36 5.24 5.45
N VAL A 24 -20.48 5.96 5.39
CA VAL A 24 -20.48 7.43 5.32
C VAL A 24 -19.83 8.05 6.57
N ASP A 25 -20.09 7.52 7.74
CA ASP A 25 -19.50 8.02 9.00
C ASP A 25 -17.97 7.85 9.04
N ARG A 26 -17.43 6.79 8.42
CA ARG A 26 -15.99 6.64 8.19
C ARG A 26 -15.44 7.70 7.24
N VAL A 27 -16.14 7.97 6.14
CA VAL A 27 -15.74 8.95 5.12
C VAL A 27 -15.83 10.38 5.66
N LYS A 28 -16.76 10.69 6.56
CA LYS A 28 -16.92 12.02 7.20
C LYS A 28 -15.65 12.50 7.90
N LYS A 29 -14.76 11.60 8.33
CA LYS A 29 -13.46 11.96 8.90
C LYS A 29 -12.57 12.74 7.92
N PHE A 30 -12.74 12.49 6.62
CA PHE A 30 -11.98 13.11 5.52
C PHE A 30 -12.81 14.13 4.74
N LEU A 31 -14.12 13.88 4.65
CA LEU A 31 -15.09 14.71 3.93
C LEU A 31 -16.27 15.05 4.87
N PRO A 32 -16.10 16.02 5.79
CA PRO A 32 -17.11 16.32 6.83
C PRO A 32 -18.50 16.72 6.29
N LYS A 33 -18.55 17.26 5.06
CA LYS A 33 -19.78 17.73 4.43
C LYS A 33 -20.53 16.66 3.61
N ILE A 34 -20.04 15.40 3.61
CA ILE A 34 -20.70 14.32 2.88
C ILE A 34 -22.05 13.98 3.56
N GLU A 35 -23.09 13.86 2.76
CA GLU A 35 -24.45 13.51 3.20
C GLU A 35 -24.82 12.11 2.67
N THR A 36 -25.45 11.31 3.51
CA THR A 36 -25.78 9.90 3.20
C THR A 36 -26.76 9.76 2.04
N ASP A 37 -27.68 10.71 1.88
CA ASP A 37 -28.70 10.74 0.81
C ASP A 37 -28.11 11.04 -0.57
N LYS A 38 -26.99 11.75 -0.61
CA LYS A 38 -26.27 12.03 -1.88
C LYS A 38 -25.54 10.84 -2.46
N ILE A 39 -25.34 9.77 -1.69
CA ILE A 39 -24.77 8.52 -2.16
C ILE A 39 -25.92 7.64 -2.68
N THR A 40 -26.12 7.61 -3.98
CA THR A 40 -27.28 6.96 -4.59
C THR A 40 -27.02 5.55 -5.08
N GLU A 41 -25.77 5.25 -5.44
CA GLU A 41 -25.42 3.99 -6.09
C GLU A 41 -24.34 3.21 -5.28
N LYS A 42 -24.41 1.89 -5.39
CA LYS A 42 -23.37 1.00 -4.87
C LYS A 42 -22.29 0.80 -5.93
N GLY A 43 -21.08 1.24 -5.64
CA GLY A 43 -19.93 1.04 -6.50
C GLY A 43 -19.42 -0.42 -6.52
N THR A 44 -18.40 -0.65 -7.32
CA THR A 44 -17.71 -1.94 -7.38
C THR A 44 -16.89 -2.17 -6.10
N ALA A 45 -17.04 -3.33 -5.51
CA ALA A 45 -16.22 -3.77 -4.39
C ALA A 45 -14.88 -4.34 -4.90
N GLY A 46 -13.79 -3.96 -4.25
CA GLY A 46 -12.47 -4.55 -4.48
C GLY A 46 -12.12 -5.56 -3.39
N ILE A 47 -11.34 -6.57 -3.75
CA ILE A 47 -10.77 -7.52 -2.80
C ILE A 47 -9.30 -7.14 -2.60
N ARG A 48 -8.87 -7.08 -1.34
CA ARG A 48 -7.48 -6.84 -0.96
C ARG A 48 -6.96 -8.07 -0.22
N SER A 49 -5.82 -8.61 -0.65
CA SER A 49 -5.11 -9.64 0.09
C SER A 49 -4.52 -9.07 1.39
N SER A 50 -4.41 -9.92 2.39
CA SER A 50 -3.76 -9.58 3.66
C SER A 50 -2.89 -10.76 4.09
N ILE A 51 -1.70 -10.47 4.59
CA ILE A 51 -0.79 -11.49 5.12
C ILE A 51 -1.03 -11.62 6.62
N ILE A 52 -1.08 -12.86 7.05
CA ILE A 52 -1.11 -13.26 8.47
C ILE A 52 0.11 -14.13 8.68
N ASP A 53 0.91 -13.82 9.70
CA ASP A 53 2.08 -14.60 10.04
C ASP A 53 1.72 -15.97 10.68
N GLU A 54 2.72 -16.80 10.93
CA GLU A 54 2.56 -18.13 11.53
C GLU A 54 1.95 -18.09 12.94
N ASN A 55 2.02 -16.96 13.63
CA ASN A 55 1.43 -16.73 14.95
C ASN A 55 -0.01 -16.20 14.88
N GLY A 56 -0.55 -16.01 13.68
CA GLY A 56 -1.89 -15.46 13.47
C GLY A 56 -1.96 -13.93 13.57
N LYS A 57 -0.80 -13.24 13.52
CA LYS A 57 -0.71 -11.79 13.58
C LYS A 57 -0.86 -11.18 12.18
N PHE A 58 -1.65 -10.12 12.09
CA PHE A 58 -1.80 -9.34 10.86
C PHE A 58 -0.52 -8.55 10.53
N VAL A 59 -0.04 -8.69 9.29
CA VAL A 59 1.13 -7.97 8.78
C VAL A 59 0.66 -6.93 7.77
N PRO A 60 0.56 -5.65 8.18
CA PRO A 60 0.09 -4.57 7.30
C PRO A 60 1.15 -4.12 6.29
N ASP A 61 2.43 -4.34 6.60
CA ASP A 61 3.55 -3.77 5.87
C ASP A 61 3.92 -4.59 4.62
N ILE A 62 4.64 -3.94 3.71
CA ILE A 62 5.23 -4.59 2.54
C ILE A 62 6.40 -5.44 3.01
N ILE A 63 6.43 -6.70 2.57
CA ILE A 63 7.52 -7.62 2.84
C ILE A 63 8.41 -7.67 1.61
N GLN A 64 9.70 -7.44 1.80
CA GLN A 64 10.74 -7.55 0.78
C GLN A 64 11.64 -8.72 1.13
N ILE A 65 11.80 -9.65 0.21
CA ILE A 65 12.65 -10.83 0.36
C ILE A 65 13.57 -10.90 -0.85
N ASP A 66 14.85 -11.03 -0.63
CA ASP A 66 15.84 -11.19 -1.68
C ASP A 66 16.74 -12.40 -1.42
N ASP A 67 17.18 -13.02 -2.49
CA ASP A 67 18.24 -14.01 -2.53
C ASP A 67 19.28 -13.64 -3.61
N GLU A 68 20.20 -14.56 -3.93
CA GLU A 68 21.31 -14.29 -4.85
C GLU A 68 20.86 -13.86 -6.27
N ALA A 69 19.67 -14.27 -6.71
CA ALA A 69 19.22 -14.11 -8.10
C ALA A 69 17.80 -13.53 -8.22
N SER A 70 17.09 -13.33 -7.12
CA SER A 70 15.70 -12.89 -7.16
C SER A 70 15.36 -11.88 -6.06
N PHE A 71 14.37 -11.04 -6.36
CA PHE A 71 13.80 -10.07 -5.43
C PHE A 71 12.29 -10.17 -5.45
N HIS A 72 11.71 -10.42 -4.29
CA HIS A 72 10.28 -10.63 -4.13
C HIS A 72 9.65 -9.54 -3.28
N ILE A 73 8.49 -9.07 -3.73
CA ILE A 73 7.66 -8.11 -2.99
C ILE A 73 6.34 -8.80 -2.68
N LEU A 74 6.04 -8.90 -1.40
CA LEU A 74 4.79 -9.44 -0.91
C LEU A 74 3.99 -8.34 -0.24
N ASN A 75 2.66 -8.49 -0.25
CA ASN A 75 1.73 -7.57 0.42
C ASN A 75 1.81 -6.10 -0.08
N TYR A 76 2.08 -5.91 -1.38
CA TYR A 76 2.05 -4.57 -1.98
C TYR A 76 0.60 -4.09 -2.14
N ASN A 77 0.08 -3.50 -1.08
CA ASN A 77 -1.28 -3.01 -0.98
C ASN A 77 -1.38 -1.49 -1.23
N SER A 78 -2.52 -0.89 -0.91
CA SER A 78 -2.74 0.56 -0.95
C SER A 78 -1.80 1.27 0.06
N PRO A 79 -1.16 2.37 -0.33
CA PRO A 79 -1.43 3.22 -1.51
C PRO A 79 -0.58 2.86 -2.74
N GLY A 80 -0.68 1.66 -3.25
CA GLY A 80 0.15 1.14 -4.34
C GLY A 80 0.22 2.03 -5.59
N ALA A 81 -0.90 2.57 -6.04
CA ALA A 81 -0.92 3.43 -7.23
C ALA A 81 -0.23 4.79 -6.98
N THR A 82 -0.57 5.47 -5.90
CA THR A 82 0.00 6.79 -5.56
C THR A 82 1.43 6.72 -5.06
N GLY A 83 1.80 5.63 -4.41
CA GLY A 83 3.14 5.35 -3.91
C GLY A 83 4.06 4.62 -4.90
N ALA A 84 3.60 4.31 -6.12
CA ALA A 84 4.33 3.46 -7.06
C ALA A 84 5.72 4.01 -7.43
N LEU A 85 5.81 5.29 -7.75
CA LEU A 85 7.08 5.90 -8.17
C LEU A 85 8.12 5.96 -7.05
N PRO A 86 7.83 6.49 -5.85
CA PRO A 86 8.79 6.49 -4.76
C PRO A 86 9.16 5.07 -4.32
N PHE A 87 8.21 4.13 -4.32
CA PHE A 87 8.50 2.76 -3.97
C PHE A 87 9.38 2.06 -5.01
N ALA A 88 9.14 2.29 -6.31
CA ALA A 88 10.01 1.78 -7.38
C ALA A 88 11.43 2.34 -7.26
N ALA A 89 11.57 3.65 -6.98
CA ALA A 89 12.87 4.25 -6.75
C ALA A 89 13.61 3.63 -5.56
N HIS A 90 12.90 3.39 -4.45
CA HIS A 90 13.45 2.70 -3.28
C HIS A 90 13.95 1.29 -3.62
N ILE A 91 13.17 0.50 -4.37
CA ILE A 91 13.58 -0.84 -4.81
C ILE A 91 14.83 -0.78 -5.68
N VAL A 92 14.83 0.10 -6.69
CA VAL A 92 15.98 0.25 -7.61
C VAL A 92 17.24 0.64 -6.85
N ASN A 93 17.12 1.57 -5.90
CA ASN A 93 18.24 1.97 -5.05
C ASN A 93 18.79 0.79 -4.21
N ASN A 94 17.91 0.03 -3.55
CA ASN A 94 18.30 -1.12 -2.75
C ASN A 94 19.00 -2.20 -3.59
N LEU A 95 18.47 -2.51 -4.77
CA LEU A 95 19.06 -3.49 -5.67
C LEU A 95 20.42 -3.03 -6.22
N ASN A 96 20.57 -1.74 -6.50
CA ASN A 96 21.84 -1.17 -6.93
C ASN A 96 22.88 -1.20 -5.80
N GLU A 97 22.52 -0.85 -4.57
CA GLU A 97 23.39 -0.94 -3.39
C GLU A 97 23.84 -2.38 -3.10
N LYS A 98 22.97 -3.36 -3.35
CA LYS A 98 23.28 -4.80 -3.22
C LYS A 98 24.08 -5.38 -4.42
N GLY A 99 24.27 -4.59 -5.47
CA GLY A 99 25.08 -4.99 -6.64
C GLY A 99 24.36 -5.90 -7.64
N PHE A 100 23.03 -6.02 -7.57
CA PHE A 100 22.25 -6.80 -8.56
C PHE A 100 22.37 -6.26 -9.97
N PHE A 101 22.56 -4.95 -10.10
CA PHE A 101 22.87 -4.29 -11.37
C PHE A 101 23.69 -3.03 -11.11
N ARG A 102 24.40 -2.58 -12.14
CA ARG A 102 25.07 -1.28 -12.12
C ARG A 102 24.37 -0.35 -13.09
N CYS A 103 23.77 0.69 -12.57
CA CYS A 103 23.18 1.75 -13.38
C CYS A 103 24.14 2.96 -13.33
N GLU A 104 24.92 3.15 -14.38
CA GLU A 104 25.91 4.24 -14.45
C GLU A 104 25.26 5.61 -14.63
N ASN A 105 23.98 5.67 -15.05
CA ASN A 105 23.29 6.92 -15.36
C ASN A 105 21.79 6.84 -15.04
N ILE A 106 21.45 6.62 -13.77
CA ILE A 106 20.06 6.50 -13.32
C ILE A 106 19.26 7.79 -13.66
N GLU A 107 19.85 8.97 -13.50
CA GLU A 107 19.18 10.25 -13.78
C GLU A 107 18.79 10.44 -15.25
N ALA A 108 19.65 10.00 -16.18
CA ALA A 108 19.39 10.16 -17.61
C ALA A 108 18.24 9.28 -18.12
N GLN A 109 17.85 8.24 -17.37
CA GLN A 109 16.84 7.27 -17.76
C GLN A 109 15.46 7.52 -17.15
N CYS A 110 15.36 8.36 -16.14
CA CYS A 110 14.11 8.60 -15.41
C CYS A 110 13.22 9.70 -16.01
N GLY A 111 13.58 10.29 -17.17
CA GLY A 111 12.79 11.31 -17.84
C GLY A 111 12.57 12.54 -16.94
N PRO A 112 11.31 13.00 -16.75
CA PRO A 112 11.02 14.20 -15.93
C PRO A 112 11.19 13.95 -14.42
N TRP A 113 11.39 12.71 -14.00
CA TRP A 113 11.52 12.33 -12.59
C TRP A 113 12.99 12.31 -12.19
N LYS A 114 13.36 13.18 -11.26
CA LYS A 114 14.72 13.21 -10.72
C LYS A 114 14.87 12.17 -9.62
N PHE A 115 15.50 11.05 -9.97
CA PHE A 115 15.66 9.90 -9.09
C PHE A 115 16.31 10.27 -7.74
N ASN A 116 17.39 11.04 -7.78
CA ASN A 116 18.11 11.45 -6.57
C ASN A 116 17.26 12.31 -5.64
N GLU A 117 16.43 13.22 -6.17
CA GLU A 117 15.51 14.03 -5.37
C GLU A 117 14.42 13.16 -4.70
N ILE A 118 13.99 12.06 -5.37
CA ILE A 118 13.04 11.11 -4.79
C ILE A 118 13.70 10.34 -3.66
N ILE A 119 14.90 9.80 -3.87
CA ILE A 119 15.63 9.02 -2.87
C ILE A 119 15.96 9.86 -1.61
N GLU A 120 16.37 11.11 -1.77
CA GLU A 120 16.61 12.01 -0.65
C GLU A 120 15.38 12.26 0.23
N LYS A 121 14.19 12.25 -0.37
CA LYS A 121 12.92 12.46 0.34
C LYS A 121 12.37 11.20 1.01
N ILE A 122 12.88 10.03 0.65
CA ILE A 122 12.45 8.73 1.20
C ILE A 122 13.34 8.32 2.40
N LYS A 123 14.58 8.79 2.45
CA LYS A 123 15.49 8.58 3.59
C LYS A 123 15.05 9.39 4.81
#